data_cd196a1882debcd19fb2464d6320c673
#
_entry.id   cd196a1882debcd19fb2464d6320c673
#
_cell.length_a   1.000
_cell.length_b   1.000
_cell.length_c   1.000
_cell.angle_alpha   90.00
_cell.angle_beta   90.00
_cell.angle_gamma   90.00
#
_symmetry.space_group_name_H-M   'P 1'
#
loop_
_entity.id
_entity.type
_entity.pdbx_description
1 polymer ?
#
loop_
_entity_poly.entity_id
_entity_poly.type
_entity_poly.pdbx_seq_one_letter_code
_entity_poly.pdbx_strand_id
1 'polypeptide(L)'
;MVEYLESADTAGRGGRLLDAVAVMDRLRAPGGCPWDAEQTRTSLLRYLVEECYELVDAVEREDAAAIREELGDVLLQVLFHARIADETPGDRGGFDIDDVAGDLVDKLVRRHPHVFGGPARSAGGGPETVRDGAGLSSSAADQQDRWDELKRSEHGRSGAIAGVALGQPSAALAGKLGHRAAKFGLRVDLPDGDSVGEQLFRIAYQAGAAGQDPESALRAVARRHAEALSMAEGPGDRLSDH
;
A
#
# COMPACT_ATOMS: atom_id res chain seq x y z
N MET A 1 4.99 19.74 -16.86
CA MET A 1 4.74 19.00 -15.59
C MET A 1 4.55 19.97 -14.43
N VAL A 2 5.40 20.97 -14.28
CA VAL A 2 5.31 22.03 -13.23
C VAL A 2 4.03 22.87 -13.40
N GLU A 3 3.62 23.16 -14.61
CA GLU A 3 2.48 24.05 -14.96
C GLU A 3 1.10 23.52 -14.48
N TYR A 4 0.92 22.20 -14.38
CA TYR A 4 -0.32 21.60 -13.85
C TYR A 4 -0.41 21.72 -12.32
N LEU A 5 0.72 21.62 -11.62
CA LEU A 5 0.77 21.75 -10.17
C LEU A 5 0.67 23.21 -9.72
N GLU A 6 1.11 24.16 -10.54
CA GLU A 6 0.99 25.59 -10.29
C GLU A 6 -0.47 26.10 -10.38
N SER A 7 -1.35 25.41 -11.14
CA SER A 7 -2.77 25.77 -11.26
C SER A 7 -3.65 25.20 -10.14
N ALA A 8 -3.16 24.23 -9.37
CA ALA A 8 -3.85 23.75 -8.19
C ALA A 8 -3.73 24.84 -7.10
N ASP A 9 -4.88 25.33 -6.60
CA ASP A 9 -4.93 26.22 -5.43
C ASP A 9 -4.42 25.46 -4.18
N THR A 10 -3.09 25.37 -4.07
CA THR A 10 -2.39 24.75 -2.95
C THR A 10 -2.12 25.77 -1.84
N ALA A 11 -2.56 27.02 -2.00
CA ALA A 11 -2.39 28.08 -1.00
C ALA A 11 -3.06 27.63 0.32
N GLY A 12 -2.25 27.21 1.28
CA GLY A 12 -2.66 26.79 2.61
C GLY A 12 -2.88 25.28 2.81
N ARG A 13 -2.86 24.45 1.75
CA ARG A 13 -2.88 22.98 1.89
C ARG A 13 -1.47 22.42 2.03
N GLY A 14 -1.29 21.45 2.94
CA GLY A 14 0.01 20.79 3.14
C GLY A 14 0.89 21.43 4.21
N GLY A 15 0.59 22.63 4.71
CA GLY A 15 1.39 23.27 5.77
C GLY A 15 1.53 22.37 7.01
N ARG A 16 0.45 21.71 7.44
CA ARG A 16 0.50 20.79 8.57
C ARG A 16 1.35 19.54 8.31
N LEU A 17 1.48 19.13 7.06
CA LEU A 17 2.37 18.03 6.70
C LEU A 17 3.83 18.45 6.87
N LEU A 18 4.19 19.68 6.48
CA LEU A 18 5.52 20.25 6.72
C LEU A 18 5.78 20.46 8.22
N ASP A 19 4.77 20.87 9.00
CA ASP A 19 4.88 20.93 10.46
C ASP A 19 5.22 19.54 11.04
N ALA A 20 4.58 18.47 10.55
CA ALA A 20 4.83 17.10 10.99
C ALA A 20 6.26 16.63 10.65
N VAL A 21 6.78 16.99 9.47
CA VAL A 21 8.19 16.75 9.09
C VAL A 21 9.12 17.44 10.07
N ALA A 22 8.90 18.73 10.33
CA ALA A 22 9.74 19.51 11.25
C ALA A 22 9.69 18.99 12.69
N VAL A 23 8.53 18.48 13.14
CA VAL A 23 8.39 17.83 14.45
C VAL A 23 9.22 16.55 14.51
N MET A 24 9.16 15.69 13.47
CA MET A 24 9.95 14.47 13.41
C MET A 24 11.46 14.77 13.42
N ASP A 25 11.91 15.76 12.66
CA ASP A 25 13.29 16.25 12.69
C ASP A 25 13.72 16.66 14.09
N ARG A 26 12.87 17.40 14.79
CA ARG A 26 13.16 17.86 16.15
C ARG A 26 13.21 16.72 17.16
N LEU A 27 12.33 15.72 17.03
CA LEU A 27 12.29 14.55 17.91
C LEU A 27 13.57 13.72 17.82
N ARG A 28 14.12 13.57 16.62
CA ARG A 28 15.35 12.78 16.40
C ARG A 28 16.65 13.60 16.46
N ALA A 29 16.57 14.93 16.53
CA ALA A 29 17.75 15.78 16.66
C ALA A 29 18.42 15.66 18.03
N PRO A 30 19.69 16.03 18.17
CA PRO A 30 20.34 16.16 19.48
C PRO A 30 19.51 16.99 20.47
N GLY A 31 19.23 16.43 21.64
CA GLY A 31 18.34 17.02 22.65
C GLY A 31 16.86 16.89 22.32
N GLY A 32 16.48 16.02 21.39
CA GLY A 32 15.11 15.57 21.13
C GLY A 32 14.66 14.47 22.07
N CYS A 33 13.81 13.56 21.59
CA CYS A 33 13.31 12.44 22.36
C CYS A 33 14.31 11.27 22.37
N PRO A 34 14.77 10.79 23.53
CA PRO A 34 15.72 9.67 23.58
C PRO A 34 15.16 8.38 22.98
N TRP A 35 13.87 8.11 23.19
CA TRP A 35 13.23 6.91 22.64
C TRP A 35 13.18 6.96 21.10
N ASP A 36 12.79 8.10 20.52
CA ASP A 36 12.76 8.27 19.06
C ASP A 36 14.17 8.14 18.45
N ALA A 37 15.19 8.68 19.13
CA ALA A 37 16.57 8.63 18.67
C ALA A 37 17.15 7.18 18.63
N GLU A 38 16.67 6.29 19.50
CA GLU A 38 17.10 4.89 19.55
C GLU A 38 16.41 4.01 18.49
N GLN A 39 15.32 4.47 17.88
CA GLN A 39 14.59 3.67 16.90
C GLN A 39 15.42 3.43 15.64
N THR A 40 15.29 2.21 15.12
CA THR A 40 15.83 1.77 13.84
C THR A 40 14.70 1.39 12.88
N ARG A 41 14.98 1.32 11.59
CA ARG A 41 14.01 0.82 10.60
C ARG A 41 13.44 -0.55 11.00
N THR A 42 14.27 -1.43 11.55
CA THR A 42 13.85 -2.76 11.97
C THR A 42 12.98 -2.74 13.23
N SER A 43 13.32 -1.90 14.23
CA SER A 43 12.51 -1.81 15.46
C SER A 43 11.10 -1.26 15.20
N LEU A 44 10.95 -0.44 14.18
CA LEU A 44 9.68 0.19 13.80
C LEU A 44 8.77 -0.71 12.95
N LEU A 45 9.26 -1.81 12.39
CA LEU A 45 8.44 -2.67 11.52
C LEU A 45 7.18 -3.21 12.21
N ARG A 46 7.27 -3.52 13.50
CA ARG A 46 6.12 -4.01 14.27
C ARG A 46 5.01 -2.95 14.37
N TYR A 47 5.39 -1.71 14.64
CA TYR A 47 4.44 -0.59 14.73
C TYR A 47 3.83 -0.30 13.36
N LEU A 48 4.62 -0.22 12.29
CA LEU A 48 4.07 -0.03 10.94
C LEU A 48 3.00 -1.06 10.58
N VAL A 49 3.20 -2.32 10.98
CA VAL A 49 2.22 -3.39 10.72
C VAL A 49 0.98 -3.22 11.60
N GLU A 50 1.17 -2.85 12.87
CA GLU A 50 0.10 -2.57 13.84
C GLU A 50 -0.79 -1.44 13.33
N GLU A 51 -0.23 -0.25 13.04
CA GLU A 51 -0.97 0.90 12.51
C GLU A 51 -1.72 0.59 11.20
N CYS A 52 -1.10 -0.22 10.33
CA CYS A 52 -1.79 -0.67 9.12
C CYS A 52 -3.03 -1.52 9.42
N TYR A 53 -3.00 -2.36 10.46
CA TYR A 53 -4.17 -3.16 10.85
C TYR A 53 -5.21 -2.32 11.59
N GLU A 54 -4.82 -1.38 12.42
CA GLU A 54 -5.72 -0.44 13.09
C GLU A 54 -6.45 0.43 12.07
N LEU A 55 -5.74 0.93 11.05
CA LEU A 55 -6.37 1.61 9.93
C LEU A 55 -7.38 0.72 9.18
N VAL A 56 -7.03 -0.55 8.92
CA VAL A 56 -7.97 -1.50 8.29
C VAL A 56 -9.21 -1.66 9.15
N ASP A 57 -9.05 -1.80 10.46
CA ASP A 57 -10.15 -1.94 11.40
C ASP A 57 -11.04 -0.69 11.47
N ALA A 58 -10.44 0.49 11.47
CA ALA A 58 -11.16 1.76 11.45
C ALA A 58 -11.99 1.93 10.15
N VAL A 59 -11.39 1.59 9.00
CA VAL A 59 -12.05 1.63 7.68
C VAL A 59 -13.22 0.64 7.61
N GLU A 60 -13.03 -0.60 8.10
CA GLU A 60 -14.08 -1.62 8.08
C GLU A 60 -15.23 -1.32 9.04
N ARG A 61 -14.98 -0.50 10.08
CA ARG A 61 -16.03 0.02 10.98
C ARG A 61 -16.69 1.32 10.48
N GLU A 62 -16.18 1.89 9.38
CA GLU A 62 -16.61 3.18 8.82
C GLU A 62 -16.49 4.34 9.87
N ASP A 63 -15.53 4.24 10.80
CA ASP A 63 -15.28 5.23 11.83
C ASP A 63 -14.34 6.34 11.30
N ALA A 64 -14.93 7.44 10.86
CA ALA A 64 -14.16 8.54 10.26
C ALA A 64 -13.16 9.20 11.24
N ALA A 65 -13.42 9.18 12.54
CA ALA A 65 -12.51 9.73 13.54
C ALA A 65 -11.29 8.82 13.71
N ALA A 66 -11.51 7.53 13.88
CA ALA A 66 -10.46 6.52 13.96
C ALA A 66 -9.65 6.47 12.64
N ILE A 67 -10.31 6.47 11.46
CA ILE A 67 -9.60 6.51 10.17
C ILE A 67 -8.62 7.69 10.09
N ARG A 68 -9.01 8.86 10.58
CA ARG A 68 -8.13 10.04 10.58
C ARG A 68 -6.96 9.88 11.54
N GLU A 69 -7.17 9.29 12.69
CA GLU A 69 -6.15 8.98 13.70
C GLU A 69 -5.13 8.00 13.11
N GLU A 70 -5.59 6.85 12.65
CA GLU A 70 -4.72 5.79 12.13
C GLU A 70 -3.97 6.20 10.85
N LEU A 71 -4.57 7.04 10.00
CA LEU A 71 -3.84 7.65 8.88
C LEU A 71 -2.70 8.55 9.37
N GLY A 72 -2.85 9.21 10.52
CA GLY A 72 -1.78 9.97 11.17
C GLY A 72 -0.64 9.06 11.63
N ASP A 73 -0.97 7.90 12.22
CA ASP A 73 0.03 6.96 12.74
C ASP A 73 0.75 6.21 11.62
N VAL A 74 0.06 5.84 10.54
CA VAL A 74 0.73 5.36 9.31
C VAL A 74 1.65 6.44 8.71
N LEU A 75 1.22 7.71 8.69
CA LEU A 75 2.07 8.82 8.24
C LEU A 75 3.29 8.99 9.16
N LEU A 76 3.13 8.86 10.49
CA LEU A 76 4.22 8.87 11.45
C LEU A 76 5.29 7.83 11.09
N GLN A 77 4.89 6.60 10.75
CA GLN A 77 5.83 5.56 10.32
C GLN A 77 6.59 5.96 9.04
N VAL A 78 5.91 6.58 8.07
CA VAL A 78 6.57 7.08 6.86
C VAL A 78 7.62 8.13 7.19
N LEU A 79 7.28 9.11 8.03
CA LEU A 79 8.19 10.18 8.46
C LEU A 79 9.38 9.62 9.23
N PHE A 80 9.17 8.68 10.15
CA PHE A 80 10.23 8.00 10.89
C PHE A 80 11.22 7.29 9.96
N HIS A 81 10.71 6.48 9.05
CA HIS A 81 11.57 5.73 8.13
C HIS A 81 12.36 6.63 7.19
N ALA A 82 11.75 7.73 6.70
CA ALA A 82 12.43 8.73 5.89
C ALA A 82 13.51 9.46 6.71
N ARG A 83 13.18 9.90 7.93
CA ARG A 83 14.13 10.60 8.78
C ARG A 83 15.32 9.75 9.21
N ILE A 84 15.12 8.45 9.48
CA ILE A 84 16.21 7.49 9.72
C ILE A 84 17.06 7.30 8.45
N ALA A 85 16.44 7.35 7.28
CA ALA A 85 17.17 7.25 6.01
C ALA A 85 18.07 8.46 5.77
N ASP A 86 17.60 9.67 6.09
CA ASP A 86 18.33 10.92 5.98
C ASP A 86 19.60 10.97 6.88
N GLU A 87 19.62 10.22 7.98
CA GLU A 87 20.81 10.04 8.82
C GLU A 87 21.94 9.24 8.14
N THR A 88 21.63 8.58 7.02
CA THR A 88 22.58 7.82 6.23
C THR A 88 23.14 8.72 5.13
N PRO A 89 24.48 8.85 4.96
CA PRO A 89 25.04 9.59 3.85
C PRO A 89 24.52 9.15 2.48
N GLY A 90 24.25 10.10 1.58
CA GLY A 90 23.65 9.84 0.27
C GLY A 90 24.44 8.86 -0.60
N ASP A 91 25.78 8.85 -0.51
CA ASP A 91 26.68 7.90 -1.18
C ASP A 91 26.51 6.45 -0.66
N ARG A 92 25.84 6.25 0.47
CA ARG A 92 25.49 4.97 1.08
C ARG A 92 24.00 4.65 1.01
N GLY A 93 23.25 5.36 0.14
CA GLY A 93 21.82 5.14 -0.08
C GLY A 93 20.91 5.86 0.91
N GLY A 94 21.35 6.98 1.49
CA GLY A 94 20.51 7.90 2.25
C GLY A 94 19.50 8.61 1.33
N PHE A 95 18.34 8.89 1.86
CA PHE A 95 17.26 9.65 1.21
C PHE A 95 16.41 10.33 2.29
N ASP A 96 15.71 11.39 1.92
CA ASP A 96 14.83 12.13 2.81
C ASP A 96 13.34 11.98 2.42
N ILE A 97 12.47 12.74 3.08
CA ILE A 97 11.03 12.71 2.82
C ILE A 97 10.67 13.35 1.48
N ASP A 98 11.45 14.32 1.00
CA ASP A 98 11.22 14.96 -0.30
C ASP A 98 11.57 14.00 -1.45
N ASP A 99 12.60 13.17 -1.29
CA ASP A 99 12.90 12.08 -2.23
C ASP A 99 11.74 11.08 -2.30
N VAL A 100 11.18 10.67 -1.15
CA VAL A 100 10.02 9.77 -1.09
C VAL A 100 8.80 10.39 -1.78
N ALA A 101 8.53 11.65 -1.51
CA ALA A 101 7.41 12.38 -2.10
C ALA A 101 7.62 12.59 -3.61
N GLY A 102 8.83 12.95 -4.02
CA GLY A 102 9.20 13.12 -5.42
C GLY A 102 9.02 11.84 -6.24
N ASP A 103 9.55 10.73 -5.74
CA ASP A 103 9.37 9.41 -6.37
C ASP A 103 7.89 9.02 -6.48
N LEU A 104 7.08 9.35 -5.46
CA LEU A 104 5.64 9.11 -5.51
C LEU A 104 4.96 9.96 -6.57
N VAL A 105 5.26 11.27 -6.63
CA VAL A 105 4.71 12.20 -7.65
C VAL A 105 5.07 11.72 -9.04
N ASP A 106 6.33 11.45 -9.31
CA ASP A 106 6.79 10.98 -10.62
C ASP A 106 6.12 9.66 -11.02
N LYS A 107 5.97 8.74 -10.09
CA LYS A 107 5.26 7.49 -10.28
C LYS A 107 3.79 7.71 -10.64
N LEU A 108 3.08 8.58 -9.90
CA LEU A 108 1.66 8.86 -10.13
C LEU A 108 1.44 9.55 -11.48
N VAL A 109 2.22 10.58 -11.79
CA VAL A 109 2.16 11.30 -13.07
C VAL A 109 2.41 10.35 -14.24
N ARG A 110 3.46 9.56 -14.18
CA ARG A 110 3.81 8.59 -15.23
C ARG A 110 2.74 7.54 -15.45
N ARG A 111 2.05 7.11 -14.38
CA ARG A 111 1.00 6.09 -14.46
C ARG A 111 -0.39 6.61 -14.85
N HIS A 112 -0.56 7.94 -14.88
CA HIS A 112 -1.83 8.58 -15.26
C HIS A 112 -1.66 9.55 -16.43
N PRO A 113 -1.14 9.09 -17.59
CA PRO A 113 -0.90 9.97 -18.74
C PRO A 113 -2.20 10.59 -19.28
N HIS A 114 -3.34 9.96 -19.05
CA HIS A 114 -4.66 10.46 -19.40
C HIS A 114 -5.10 11.68 -18.56
N VAL A 115 -4.52 11.88 -17.39
CA VAL A 115 -4.77 13.03 -16.50
C VAL A 115 -3.71 14.12 -16.71
N PHE A 116 -2.44 13.72 -16.81
CA PHE A 116 -1.30 14.63 -16.80
C PHE A 116 -0.71 14.91 -18.20
N GLY A 117 -1.39 14.48 -19.28
CA GLY A 117 -1.02 14.88 -20.65
C GLY A 117 0.38 14.44 -21.12
N GLY A 118 0.89 13.31 -20.66
CA GLY A 118 2.14 12.75 -21.14
C GLY A 118 2.03 12.36 -22.63
N PRO A 119 3.16 12.40 -23.41
CA PRO A 119 3.12 12.01 -24.80
C PRO A 119 2.62 10.58 -24.94
N ALA A 120 1.51 10.42 -25.68
CA ALA A 120 1.07 9.10 -26.10
C ALA A 120 2.21 8.49 -26.92
N ARG A 121 2.93 7.51 -26.35
CA ARG A 121 3.84 6.66 -27.13
C ARG A 121 2.98 5.80 -28.05
N SER A 122 2.71 6.32 -29.24
CA SER A 122 2.22 5.53 -30.35
C SER A 122 3.30 4.51 -30.73
N ALA A 123 3.09 3.27 -30.35
CA ALA A 123 3.77 2.15 -30.95
C ALA A 123 3.25 2.04 -32.39
N GLY A 124 4.04 2.53 -33.35
CA GLY A 124 3.90 2.19 -34.78
C GLY A 124 3.07 3.16 -35.63
N GLY A 125 3.76 3.95 -36.46
CA GLY A 125 3.33 4.26 -37.83
C GLY A 125 2.49 5.53 -38.06
N GLY A 126 3.13 6.55 -38.68
CA GLY A 126 2.48 7.52 -39.57
C GLY A 126 1.93 8.80 -38.95
N PRO A 127 2.05 9.95 -39.63
CA PRO A 127 1.50 11.22 -39.18
C PRO A 127 0.00 11.24 -39.46
N GLU A 128 -0.83 11.02 -38.46
CA GLU A 128 -2.27 11.29 -38.54
C GLU A 128 -2.68 12.37 -37.56
N THR A 129 -3.17 13.43 -38.18
CA THR A 129 -4.00 14.56 -37.75
C THR A 129 -4.51 14.50 -36.31
N VAL A 130 -4.16 15.55 -35.57
CA VAL A 130 -4.83 16.02 -34.35
C VAL A 130 -6.34 16.04 -34.60
N ARG A 131 -7.07 15.11 -33.98
CA ARG A 131 -8.50 15.21 -33.80
C ARG A 131 -8.77 15.60 -32.35
N ASP A 132 -9.23 16.82 -32.22
CA ASP A 132 -9.83 17.37 -31.02
C ASP A 132 -10.90 16.43 -30.44
N GLY A 133 -10.84 16.19 -29.12
CA GLY A 133 -12.02 15.98 -28.30
C GLY A 133 -12.78 14.67 -28.49
N ALA A 134 -12.16 13.51 -28.37
CA ALA A 134 -12.90 12.29 -28.07
C ALA A 134 -12.42 11.76 -26.72
N GLY A 135 -13.19 12.00 -25.67
CA GLY A 135 -12.99 11.43 -24.35
C GLY A 135 -12.87 9.91 -24.43
N LEU A 136 -11.67 9.40 -24.25
CA LEU A 136 -11.48 7.98 -23.97
C LEU A 136 -12.00 7.73 -22.56
N SER A 137 -13.31 7.46 -22.45
CA SER A 137 -13.89 6.81 -21.30
C SER A 137 -13.34 5.38 -21.26
N SER A 138 -12.08 5.23 -20.81
CA SER A 138 -11.57 3.93 -20.43
C SER A 138 -12.27 3.54 -19.14
N SER A 139 -12.85 2.34 -19.12
CA SER A 139 -13.47 1.81 -17.90
C SER A 139 -12.41 1.70 -16.76
N ALA A 140 -12.87 1.63 -15.52
CA ALA A 140 -11.97 1.38 -14.38
C ALA A 140 -11.15 0.10 -14.58
N ALA A 141 -11.70 -0.91 -15.25
CA ALA A 141 -11.02 -2.14 -15.61
C ALA A 141 -9.87 -1.90 -16.62
N ASP A 142 -10.12 -1.10 -17.68
CA ASP A 142 -9.09 -0.76 -18.66
C ASP A 142 -7.95 0.05 -18.03
N GLN A 143 -8.27 0.91 -17.05
CA GLN A 143 -7.26 1.66 -16.29
C GLN A 143 -6.44 0.73 -15.39
N GLN A 144 -7.06 -0.25 -14.76
CA GLN A 144 -6.38 -1.24 -13.94
C GLN A 144 -5.42 -2.10 -14.75
N ASP A 145 -5.81 -2.54 -15.95
CA ASP A 145 -4.97 -3.32 -16.84
C ASP A 145 -3.77 -2.51 -17.34
N ARG A 146 -3.97 -1.25 -17.72
CA ARG A 146 -2.90 -0.31 -18.07
C ARG A 146 -1.93 -0.07 -16.91
N TRP A 147 -2.46 0.14 -15.72
CA TRP A 147 -1.66 0.31 -14.52
C TRP A 147 -0.73 -0.89 -14.28
N ASP A 148 -1.29 -2.09 -14.41
CA ASP A 148 -0.54 -3.33 -14.25
C ASP A 148 0.51 -3.54 -15.34
N GLU A 149 0.26 -3.06 -16.56
CA GLU A 149 1.21 -3.13 -17.66
C GLU A 149 2.37 -2.14 -17.48
N LEU A 150 2.09 -0.90 -17.08
CA LEU A 150 3.09 0.10 -16.74
C LEU A 150 3.95 -0.36 -15.55
N LYS A 151 3.32 -0.93 -14.51
CA LYS A 151 4.02 -1.49 -13.35
C LYS A 151 4.98 -2.64 -13.73
N ARG A 152 4.66 -3.42 -14.77
CA ARG A 152 5.54 -4.47 -15.29
C ARG A 152 6.75 -3.91 -16.02
N SER A 153 6.55 -2.87 -16.83
CA SER A 153 7.62 -2.26 -17.64
C SER A 153 8.64 -1.48 -16.81
N GLU A 154 8.22 -0.86 -15.70
CA GLU A 154 9.05 0.03 -14.89
C GLU A 154 10.20 -0.65 -14.13
N HIS A 155 10.06 -1.90 -13.78
CA HIS A 155 11.00 -2.53 -12.83
C HIS A 155 11.92 -3.57 -13.47
N GLY A 156 11.86 -3.80 -14.79
CA GLY A 156 12.61 -4.90 -15.42
C GLY A 156 12.35 -6.27 -14.77
N ARG A 157 11.33 -6.35 -13.92
CA ARG A 157 11.00 -7.55 -13.14
C ARG A 157 10.14 -8.47 -14.01
N SER A 158 10.81 -9.37 -14.70
CA SER A 158 10.14 -10.46 -15.42
C SER A 158 9.86 -11.62 -14.46
N GLY A 159 8.61 -12.09 -14.42
CA GLY A 159 8.21 -13.27 -13.65
C GLY A 159 7.00 -13.07 -12.74
N ALA A 160 6.28 -14.16 -12.49
CA ALA A 160 5.03 -14.14 -11.74
C ALA A 160 5.20 -13.71 -10.28
N ILE A 161 6.33 -14.02 -9.65
CA ILE A 161 6.61 -13.69 -8.25
C ILE A 161 7.38 -12.37 -8.07
N ALA A 162 7.80 -11.74 -9.18
CA ALA A 162 8.57 -10.51 -9.12
C ALA A 162 7.75 -9.37 -8.44
N GLY A 163 8.30 -8.80 -7.35
CA GLY A 163 7.64 -7.74 -6.57
C GLY A 163 6.50 -8.22 -5.67
N VAL A 164 6.35 -9.52 -5.45
CA VAL A 164 5.46 -10.04 -4.40
C VAL A 164 6.19 -9.94 -3.06
N ALA A 165 5.63 -9.21 -2.11
CA ALA A 165 6.14 -9.17 -0.74
C ALA A 165 5.82 -10.50 -0.05
N LEU A 166 6.84 -11.26 0.32
CA LEU A 166 6.66 -12.57 0.96
C LEU A 166 6.30 -12.47 2.45
N GLY A 167 6.46 -11.31 3.07
CA GLY A 167 6.13 -11.06 4.48
C GLY A 167 4.68 -10.63 4.74
N GLN A 168 3.82 -10.60 3.71
CA GLN A 168 2.40 -10.28 3.88
C GLN A 168 1.63 -11.40 4.59
N PRO A 169 0.42 -11.17 5.14
CA PRO A 169 -0.41 -12.20 5.75
C PRO A 169 -0.59 -13.42 4.84
N SER A 170 -0.61 -14.61 5.43
CA SER A 170 -0.50 -15.86 4.67
C SER A 170 -1.64 -16.08 3.68
N ALA A 171 -2.87 -15.69 4.02
CA ALA A 171 -4.00 -15.80 3.10
C ALA A 171 -3.88 -14.80 1.94
N ALA A 172 -3.43 -13.57 2.22
CA ALA A 172 -3.14 -12.57 1.19
C ALA A 172 -2.01 -13.03 0.25
N LEU A 173 -0.93 -13.60 0.81
CA LEU A 173 0.17 -14.16 0.03
C LEU A 173 -0.29 -15.26 -0.91
N ALA A 174 -1.01 -16.27 -0.37
CA ALA A 174 -1.53 -17.36 -1.17
C ALA A 174 -2.48 -16.89 -2.28
N GLY A 175 -3.41 -15.97 -1.96
CA GLY A 175 -4.28 -15.33 -2.95
C GLY A 175 -3.51 -14.56 -4.02
N LYS A 176 -2.46 -13.82 -3.62
CA LYS A 176 -1.60 -13.09 -4.55
C LYS A 176 -0.86 -14.03 -5.52
N LEU A 177 -0.37 -15.16 -5.01
CA LEU A 177 0.28 -16.16 -5.83
C LEU A 177 -0.70 -16.79 -6.84
N GLY A 178 -1.93 -17.10 -6.41
CA GLY A 178 -3.00 -17.60 -7.27
C GLY A 178 -3.37 -16.62 -8.38
N HIS A 179 -3.61 -15.34 -8.02
CA HIS A 179 -3.88 -14.27 -8.97
C HIS A 179 -2.75 -14.12 -10.00
N ARG A 180 -1.51 -14.15 -9.54
CA ARG A 180 -0.34 -14.04 -10.42
C ARG A 180 -0.20 -15.23 -11.35
N ALA A 181 -0.37 -16.44 -10.85
CA ALA A 181 -0.33 -17.65 -11.68
C ALA A 181 -1.41 -17.61 -12.78
N ALA A 182 -2.65 -17.25 -12.44
CA ALA A 182 -3.73 -17.08 -13.42
C ALA A 182 -3.39 -16.01 -14.47
N LYS A 183 -2.91 -14.84 -14.04
CA LYS A 183 -2.53 -13.73 -14.92
C LYS A 183 -1.40 -14.07 -15.89
N PHE A 184 -0.44 -14.91 -15.48
CA PHE A 184 0.69 -15.34 -16.31
C PHE A 184 0.44 -16.67 -17.03
N GLY A 185 -0.75 -17.25 -16.90
CA GLY A 185 -1.10 -18.55 -17.51
C GLY A 185 -0.25 -19.71 -16.98
N LEU A 186 0.32 -19.57 -15.78
CA LEU A 186 1.18 -20.59 -15.19
C LEU A 186 0.35 -21.70 -14.56
N ARG A 187 0.70 -22.94 -14.86
CA ARG A 187 0.15 -24.13 -14.22
C ARG A 187 1.24 -24.75 -13.36
N VAL A 188 1.03 -24.72 -12.07
CA VAL A 188 1.92 -25.32 -11.07
C VAL A 188 1.07 -26.22 -10.21
N ASP A 189 1.53 -27.44 -9.96
CA ASP A 189 0.85 -28.36 -9.06
C ASP A 189 0.77 -27.74 -7.67
N LEU A 190 -0.42 -27.73 -7.11
CA LEU A 190 -0.64 -27.25 -5.75
C LEU A 190 -0.25 -28.33 -4.75
N PRO A 191 0.20 -27.95 -3.54
CA PRO A 191 0.37 -28.91 -2.47
C PRO A 191 -0.91 -29.73 -2.27
N ASP A 192 -0.83 -31.07 -2.28
CA ASP A 192 -1.96 -31.99 -2.23
C ASP A 192 -2.11 -32.73 -0.89
N GLY A 193 -1.22 -32.45 0.06
CA GLY A 193 -1.24 -33.01 1.40
C GLY A 193 -2.44 -32.57 2.23
N ASP A 194 -2.66 -33.27 3.35
CA ASP A 194 -3.80 -33.09 4.25
C ASP A 194 -3.49 -32.17 5.45
N SER A 195 -2.30 -31.59 5.49
CA SER A 195 -1.97 -30.61 6.56
C SER A 195 -2.90 -29.39 6.47
N VAL A 196 -3.20 -28.80 7.62
CA VAL A 196 -4.01 -27.57 7.72
C VAL A 196 -3.42 -26.46 6.85
N GLY A 197 -2.08 -26.31 6.84
CA GLY A 197 -1.42 -25.29 6.03
C GLY A 197 -1.64 -25.48 4.54
N GLU A 198 -1.56 -26.72 4.02
CA GLU A 198 -1.78 -27.02 2.61
C GLU A 198 -3.24 -26.83 2.20
N GLN A 199 -4.17 -27.21 3.07
CA GLN A 199 -5.60 -26.98 2.82
C GLN A 199 -5.93 -25.48 2.75
N LEU A 200 -5.48 -24.69 3.73
CA LEU A 200 -5.68 -23.25 3.76
C LEU A 200 -5.02 -22.56 2.56
N PHE A 201 -3.80 -22.97 2.19
CA PHE A 201 -3.11 -22.47 1.03
C PHE A 201 -3.91 -22.70 -0.26
N ARG A 202 -4.39 -23.95 -0.49
CA ARG A 202 -5.19 -24.26 -1.68
C ARG A 202 -6.44 -23.42 -1.79
N ILE A 203 -7.18 -23.25 -0.68
CA ILE A 203 -8.40 -22.43 -0.65
C ILE A 203 -8.08 -20.98 -1.02
N ALA A 204 -7.10 -20.37 -0.34
CA ALA A 204 -6.73 -18.98 -0.57
C ALA A 204 -6.14 -18.76 -1.98
N TYR A 205 -5.32 -19.69 -2.47
CA TYR A 205 -4.75 -19.63 -3.82
C TYR A 205 -5.85 -19.69 -4.90
N GLN A 206 -6.81 -20.61 -4.78
CA GLN A 206 -7.93 -20.74 -5.72
C GLN A 206 -8.83 -19.49 -5.70
N ALA A 207 -9.10 -18.94 -4.53
CA ALA A 207 -9.83 -17.68 -4.40
C ALA A 207 -9.12 -16.53 -5.15
N GLY A 208 -7.81 -16.39 -4.94
CA GLY A 208 -7.01 -15.37 -5.63
C GLY A 208 -6.95 -15.60 -7.15
N ALA A 209 -6.85 -16.85 -7.62
CA ALA A 209 -6.90 -17.18 -9.04
C ALA A 209 -8.26 -16.82 -9.68
N ALA A 210 -9.33 -16.87 -8.89
CA ALA A 210 -10.69 -16.46 -9.29
C ALA A 210 -10.95 -14.95 -9.11
N GLY A 211 -9.93 -14.15 -8.74
CA GLY A 211 -10.05 -12.70 -8.56
C GLY A 211 -10.69 -12.28 -7.22
N GLN A 212 -10.83 -13.19 -6.26
CA GLN A 212 -11.33 -12.89 -4.92
C GLN A 212 -10.16 -12.56 -3.97
N ASP A 213 -10.42 -11.75 -2.94
CA ASP A 213 -9.47 -11.48 -1.87
C ASP A 213 -9.73 -12.43 -0.68
N PRO A 214 -8.90 -13.47 -0.49
CA PRO A 214 -9.11 -14.44 0.59
C PRO A 214 -8.81 -13.86 1.98
N GLU A 215 -7.95 -12.86 2.09
CA GLU A 215 -7.60 -12.23 3.37
C GLU A 215 -8.78 -11.45 3.94
N SER A 216 -9.36 -10.55 3.14
CA SER A 216 -10.54 -9.79 3.55
C SER A 216 -11.75 -10.70 3.80
N ALA A 217 -11.94 -11.74 2.98
CA ALA A 217 -13.03 -12.70 3.15
C ALA A 217 -12.90 -13.47 4.48
N LEU A 218 -11.69 -13.95 4.80
CA LEU A 218 -11.44 -14.69 6.05
C LEU A 218 -11.58 -13.77 7.28
N ARG A 219 -11.07 -12.54 7.20
CA ARG A 219 -11.17 -11.54 8.26
C ARG A 219 -12.62 -11.20 8.58
N ALA A 220 -13.46 -11.01 7.56
CA ALA A 220 -14.89 -10.77 7.77
C ALA A 220 -15.60 -11.91 8.50
N VAL A 221 -15.20 -13.18 8.24
CA VAL A 221 -15.73 -14.34 8.98
C VAL A 221 -15.23 -14.34 10.42
N ALA A 222 -13.94 -14.12 10.63
CA ALA A 222 -13.32 -14.11 11.96
C ALA A 222 -13.94 -13.04 12.85
N ARG A 223 -14.21 -11.83 12.33
CA ARG A 223 -14.88 -10.75 13.08
C ARG A 223 -16.28 -11.12 13.51
N ARG A 224 -17.11 -11.62 12.59
CA ARG A 224 -18.46 -12.08 12.96
C ARG A 224 -18.43 -13.16 14.05
N HIS A 225 -17.40 -14.02 14.01
CA HIS A 225 -17.25 -15.03 15.04
C HIS A 225 -16.79 -14.45 16.37
N ALA A 226 -15.88 -13.46 16.36
CA ALA A 226 -15.47 -12.74 17.56
C ALA A 226 -16.64 -12.00 18.23
N GLU A 227 -17.51 -11.36 17.44
CA GLU A 227 -18.75 -10.75 17.95
C GLU A 227 -19.66 -11.78 18.60
N ALA A 228 -19.84 -12.96 17.97
CA ALA A 228 -20.64 -14.03 18.54
C ALA A 228 -20.05 -14.57 19.85
N LEU A 229 -18.72 -14.68 19.95
CA LEU A 229 -18.03 -15.05 21.20
C LEU A 229 -18.27 -14.00 22.29
N SER A 230 -18.10 -12.72 21.98
CA SER A 230 -18.33 -11.62 22.92
C SER A 230 -19.78 -11.58 23.42
N MET A 231 -20.76 -11.86 22.55
CA MET A 231 -22.18 -11.98 22.97
C MET A 231 -22.41 -13.19 23.87
N ALA A 232 -21.68 -14.28 23.66
CA ALA A 232 -21.82 -15.49 24.47
C ALA A 232 -21.21 -15.36 25.87
N GLU A 233 -20.20 -14.48 26.04
CA GLU A 233 -19.60 -14.19 27.35
C GLU A 233 -20.55 -13.47 28.32
N GLY A 234 -21.61 -12.82 27.84
CA GLY A 234 -22.61 -12.14 28.65
C GLY A 234 -22.11 -10.86 29.33
N PRO A 235 -22.99 -10.08 30.01
CA PRO A 235 -22.60 -8.79 30.60
C PRO A 235 -21.82 -8.91 31.94
N GLY A 236 -21.36 -10.10 32.34
CA GLY A 236 -20.88 -10.38 33.70
C GLY A 236 -19.40 -10.74 33.87
N ASP A 237 -18.64 -11.02 32.82
CA ASP A 237 -17.29 -11.60 32.99
C ASP A 237 -16.17 -10.72 32.34
N ARG A 238 -16.31 -9.41 32.48
CA ARG A 238 -15.13 -8.54 32.27
C ARG A 238 -14.24 -8.69 33.52
N LEU A 239 -13.34 -9.68 33.45
CA LEU A 239 -12.27 -9.82 34.41
C LEU A 239 -11.54 -8.47 34.52
N SER A 240 -11.54 -7.94 35.73
CA SER A 240 -10.75 -6.80 36.17
C SER A 240 -9.27 -7.15 36.01
N ASP A 241 -8.65 -6.75 34.90
CA ASP A 241 -7.21 -6.71 34.81
C ASP A 241 -6.70 -5.53 35.64
N HIS A 242 -6.01 -5.88 36.71
CA HIS A 242 -5.18 -5.00 37.53
C HIS A 242 -3.77 -4.90 36.98
#